data_2b476cfb5f46043c625ce77e79fc0c66
#
_entry.id   2b476cfb5f46043c625ce77e79fc0c66
#
_cell.length_a   1.000
_cell.length_b   1.000
_cell.length_c   1.000
_cell.angle_alpha   90.00
_cell.angle_beta   90.00
_cell.angle_gamma   90.00
#
_symmetry.space_group_name_H-M   'P 1'
#
loop_
_entity.id
_entity.type
_entity.pdbx_description
1 polymer ?
#
loop_
_entity_poly.entity_id
_entity_poly.type
_entity_poly.pdbx_seq_one_letter_code
_entity_poly.pdbx_strand_id
1 'polypeptide(L)'
;MLKLKNIATFKQFITATVKSLFFGLFIVLAFGFHSLKHPFYISVIDIKHDVKQHTLNISVKLFSNDIEEALKKTTTKSIDLLNPKNKAEMETELMNYTKKRLSIALNNKTNTLDFIGYEKEEDAIWTYLQIKKVATPKNIKIDTKLLYDFLPQQSCIIHAEINGVKKSSKVNNPDSKVEFNF
;
A
#
# COMPACT_ATOMS: atom_id res chain seq x y z
N MET A 1 18.97 8.61 70.94
CA MET A 1 19.68 8.85 69.67
C MET A 1 19.47 7.74 68.61
N LEU A 2 19.12 6.52 68.96
CA LEU A 2 18.89 5.43 67.98
C LEU A 2 17.59 5.57 67.11
N LYS A 3 16.49 6.13 67.65
CA LYS A 3 15.21 6.24 66.90
C LYS A 3 15.25 7.18 65.69
N LEU A 4 16.06 8.23 65.70
CA LEU A 4 16.16 9.17 64.60
C LEU A 4 16.96 8.64 63.39
N LYS A 5 17.93 7.77 63.65
CA LYS A 5 18.73 7.12 62.59
C LYS A 5 17.88 6.15 61.74
N ASN A 6 16.93 5.43 62.36
CA ASN A 6 16.06 4.49 61.67
C ASN A 6 15.02 5.18 60.77
N ILE A 7 14.58 6.39 61.13
CA ILE A 7 13.61 7.16 60.31
C ILE A 7 14.30 7.73 59.05
N ALA A 8 15.56 8.18 59.18
CA ALA A 8 16.30 8.70 58.02
C ALA A 8 16.63 7.61 57.01
N THR A 9 17.05 6.43 57.45
CA THR A 9 17.31 5.27 56.58
C THR A 9 16.03 4.75 55.93
N PHE A 10 14.91 4.74 56.64
CA PHE A 10 13.61 4.36 56.07
C PHE A 10 13.13 5.34 54.99
N LYS A 11 13.28 6.64 55.20
CA LYS A 11 12.99 7.67 54.17
C LYS A 11 13.88 7.53 52.93
N GLN A 12 15.18 7.27 53.12
CA GLN A 12 16.09 7.04 52.01
C GLN A 12 15.72 5.78 51.19
N PHE A 13 15.29 4.73 51.89
CA PHE A 13 14.86 3.49 51.22
C PHE A 13 13.62 3.71 50.38
N ILE A 14 12.59 4.41 50.91
CA ILE A 14 11.39 4.72 50.19
C ILE A 14 11.67 5.60 48.95
N THR A 15 12.51 6.62 49.08
CA THR A 15 12.86 7.52 47.97
C THR A 15 13.64 6.80 46.87
N ALA A 16 14.52 5.85 47.22
CA ALA A 16 15.25 5.04 46.25
C ALA A 16 14.33 4.08 45.51
N THR A 17 13.40 3.43 46.22
CA THR A 17 12.42 2.52 45.61
C THR A 17 11.47 3.25 44.66
N VAL A 18 10.97 4.42 45.04
CA VAL A 18 10.10 5.25 44.20
C VAL A 18 10.83 5.74 42.94
N LYS A 19 12.07 6.21 43.06
CA LYS A 19 12.90 6.59 41.90
C LYS A 19 13.14 5.44 40.94
N SER A 20 13.42 4.24 41.47
CA SER A 20 13.61 3.02 40.66
C SER A 20 12.34 2.62 39.92
N LEU A 21 11.16 2.73 40.55
CA LEU A 21 9.85 2.50 39.93
C LEU A 21 9.55 3.51 38.81
N PHE A 22 9.82 4.80 39.06
CA PHE A 22 9.67 5.83 38.04
C PHE A 22 10.62 5.63 36.84
N PHE A 23 11.86 5.24 37.11
CA PHE A 23 12.84 4.95 36.08
C PHE A 23 12.44 3.72 35.25
N GLY A 24 11.93 2.67 35.89
CA GLY A 24 11.40 1.48 35.22
C GLY A 24 10.19 1.79 34.35
N LEU A 25 9.25 2.61 34.84
CA LEU A 25 8.08 3.06 34.10
C LEU A 25 8.47 3.92 32.89
N PHE A 26 9.48 4.78 33.03
CA PHE A 26 9.99 5.61 31.94
C PHE A 26 10.63 4.76 30.82
N ILE A 27 11.37 3.70 31.17
CA ILE A 27 11.94 2.75 30.22
C ILE A 27 10.82 2.04 29.44
N VAL A 28 9.78 1.55 30.11
CA VAL A 28 8.64 0.88 29.48
C VAL A 28 7.91 1.82 28.50
N LEU A 29 7.73 3.09 28.87
CA LEU A 29 7.11 4.10 27.98
C LEU A 29 8.02 4.47 26.80
N ALA A 30 9.34 4.53 26.98
CA ALA A 30 10.28 4.86 25.92
C ALA A 30 10.41 3.75 24.84
N PHE A 31 10.21 2.49 25.20
CA PHE A 31 10.24 1.35 24.27
C PHE A 31 8.86 1.03 23.64
N GLY A 32 7.78 1.66 24.12
CA GLY A 32 6.41 1.38 23.69
C GLY A 32 6.01 2.00 22.34
N PHE A 33 6.77 2.95 21.78
CA PHE A 33 6.47 3.60 20.52
C PHE A 33 7.18 2.94 19.33
N HIS A 34 6.98 1.64 19.13
CA HIS A 34 7.26 1.06 17.83
C HIS A 34 6.09 1.36 16.91
N SER A 35 6.34 2.13 15.86
CA SER A 35 5.39 2.28 14.74
C SER A 35 4.97 0.89 14.28
N LEU A 36 3.71 0.54 14.47
CA LEU A 36 3.11 -0.65 13.89
C LEU A 36 3.17 -0.47 12.37
N LYS A 37 4.23 -0.98 11.74
CA LYS A 37 4.21 -1.23 10.30
C LYS A 37 3.04 -2.16 10.08
N HIS A 38 2.16 -1.83 9.12
CA HIS A 38 1.02 -2.69 8.90
C HIS A 38 1.47 -4.14 8.64
N PRO A 39 0.81 -5.12 9.31
CA PRO A 39 1.22 -6.52 9.21
C PRO A 39 0.90 -7.12 7.83
N PHE A 40 0.25 -6.39 6.93
CA PHE A 40 -0.22 -6.90 5.64
C PHE A 40 0.30 -6.03 4.50
N TYR A 41 1.09 -6.64 3.61
CA TYR A 41 1.54 -6.04 2.36
C TYR A 41 0.60 -6.49 1.24
N ILE A 42 -0.52 -5.77 1.10
CA ILE A 42 -1.59 -6.13 0.17
C ILE A 42 -1.89 -4.94 -0.73
N SER A 43 -1.91 -5.17 -2.03
CA SER A 43 -2.54 -4.30 -3.01
C SER A 43 -3.84 -4.91 -3.53
N VAL A 44 -4.72 -4.07 -4.06
CA VAL A 44 -5.96 -4.52 -4.70
C VAL A 44 -6.03 -3.94 -6.09
N ILE A 45 -6.41 -4.76 -7.06
CA ILE A 45 -6.70 -4.34 -8.43
C ILE A 45 -8.16 -4.72 -8.72
N ASP A 46 -8.99 -3.71 -8.96
CA ASP A 46 -10.36 -3.89 -9.40
C ASP A 46 -10.47 -3.58 -10.90
N ILE A 47 -11.01 -4.51 -11.67
CA ILE A 47 -11.19 -4.38 -13.12
C ILE A 47 -12.68 -4.51 -13.43
N LYS A 48 -13.25 -3.51 -14.10
CA LYS A 48 -14.66 -3.50 -14.46
C LYS A 48 -14.87 -3.09 -15.91
N HIS A 49 -15.58 -3.93 -16.67
CA HIS A 49 -15.96 -3.62 -18.03
C HIS A 49 -17.25 -2.77 -18.06
N ASP A 50 -17.16 -1.60 -18.65
CA ASP A 50 -18.31 -0.77 -18.98
C ASP A 50 -18.73 -1.06 -20.42
N VAL A 51 -19.80 -1.83 -20.56
CA VAL A 51 -20.34 -2.24 -21.87
C VAL A 51 -20.85 -1.03 -22.65
N LYS A 52 -21.43 -0.02 -21.97
CA LYS A 52 -22.01 1.16 -22.63
C LYS A 52 -20.95 2.07 -23.18
N GLN A 53 -19.86 2.27 -22.45
CA GLN A 53 -18.76 3.14 -22.86
C GLN A 53 -17.69 2.40 -23.67
N HIS A 54 -17.80 1.08 -23.80
CA HIS A 54 -16.77 0.22 -24.41
C HIS A 54 -15.39 0.44 -23.77
N THR A 55 -15.35 0.49 -22.44
CA THR A 55 -14.10 0.69 -21.69
C THR A 55 -13.89 -0.39 -20.64
N LEU A 56 -12.64 -0.68 -20.36
CA LEU A 56 -12.26 -1.44 -19.17
C LEU A 56 -11.65 -0.45 -18.18
N ASN A 57 -12.30 -0.28 -17.05
CA ASN A 57 -11.87 0.60 -15.97
C ASN A 57 -11.07 -0.23 -14.96
N ILE A 58 -9.92 0.28 -14.57
CA ILE A 58 -9.00 -0.38 -13.64
C ILE A 58 -8.73 0.58 -12.48
N SER A 59 -8.94 0.11 -11.25
CA SER A 59 -8.58 0.81 -10.03
C SER A 59 -7.52 0.01 -9.28
N VAL A 60 -6.46 0.67 -8.86
CA VAL A 60 -5.35 0.06 -8.11
C VAL A 60 -5.24 0.74 -6.76
N LYS A 61 -5.46 -0.01 -5.68
CA LYS A 61 -5.30 0.43 -4.29
C LYS A 61 -3.95 0.01 -3.76
N LEU A 62 -3.15 0.98 -3.28
CA LEU A 62 -1.86 0.77 -2.63
C LEU A 62 -1.82 1.57 -1.33
N PHE A 63 -1.20 1.04 -0.28
CA PHE A 63 -0.95 1.85 0.91
C PHE A 63 -0.03 3.03 0.58
N SER A 64 -0.40 4.22 1.06
CA SER A 64 0.28 5.46 0.72
C SER A 64 1.76 5.45 1.06
N ASN A 65 2.10 4.96 2.25
CA ASN A 65 3.49 4.86 2.70
C ASN A 65 4.32 3.93 1.80
N ASP A 66 3.74 2.80 1.38
CA ASP A 66 4.44 1.80 0.57
C ASP A 66 4.71 2.31 -0.84
N ILE A 67 3.71 2.95 -1.48
CA ILE A 67 3.90 3.49 -2.83
C ILE A 67 4.81 4.72 -2.82
N GLU A 68 4.76 5.59 -1.83
CA GLU A 68 5.67 6.73 -1.72
C GLU A 68 7.12 6.27 -1.54
N GLU A 69 7.38 5.29 -0.68
CA GLU A 69 8.72 4.73 -0.48
C GLU A 69 9.23 4.00 -1.74
N ALA A 70 8.36 3.29 -2.45
CA ALA A 70 8.71 2.67 -3.72
C ALA A 70 9.06 3.71 -4.79
N LEU A 71 8.30 4.80 -4.88
CA LEU A 71 8.57 5.90 -5.81
C LEU A 71 9.89 6.61 -5.49
N LYS A 72 10.18 6.91 -4.22
CA LYS A 72 11.46 7.52 -3.79
C LYS A 72 12.68 6.72 -4.22
N LYS A 73 12.56 5.41 -4.41
CA LYS A 73 13.65 4.56 -4.93
C LYS A 73 13.81 4.64 -6.46
N THR A 74 12.82 5.13 -7.17
CA THR A 74 12.83 5.19 -8.64
C THR A 74 13.11 6.57 -9.21
N THR A 75 13.07 7.62 -8.38
CA THR A 75 13.30 9.01 -8.79
C THR A 75 14.10 9.77 -7.74
N THR A 76 14.76 10.85 -8.16
CA THR A 76 15.43 11.81 -7.26
C THR A 76 14.51 12.94 -6.80
N LYS A 77 13.26 12.95 -7.29
CA LYS A 77 12.28 13.97 -6.94
C LYS A 77 11.72 13.75 -5.53
N SER A 78 11.23 14.83 -4.93
CA SER A 78 10.50 14.75 -3.67
C SER A 78 9.11 14.15 -3.92
N ILE A 79 8.81 13.04 -3.29
CA ILE A 79 7.52 12.35 -3.40
C ILE A 79 6.65 12.68 -2.19
N ASP A 80 5.46 13.22 -2.47
CA ASP A 80 4.37 13.44 -1.51
C ASP A 80 3.04 13.33 -2.27
N LEU A 81 2.45 12.13 -2.26
CA LEU A 81 1.17 11.83 -2.90
C LEU A 81 -0.02 12.32 -2.06
N LEU A 82 0.20 12.48 -0.76
CA LEU A 82 -0.86 12.83 0.19
C LEU A 82 -1.16 14.33 0.17
N ASN A 83 -0.12 15.18 0.03
CA ASN A 83 -0.22 16.63 0.00
C ASN A 83 0.73 17.22 -1.05
N PRO A 84 0.52 16.91 -2.34
CA PRO A 84 1.47 17.24 -3.38
C PRO A 84 1.55 18.75 -3.63
N LYS A 85 2.78 19.31 -3.65
CA LYS A 85 3.03 20.68 -4.12
C LYS A 85 2.75 20.82 -5.62
N ASN A 86 3.00 19.75 -6.37
CA ASN A 86 2.74 19.65 -7.80
C ASN A 86 2.06 18.31 -8.11
N LYS A 87 0.73 18.33 -8.20
CA LYS A 87 -0.07 17.12 -8.46
C LYS A 87 0.27 16.47 -9.81
N ALA A 88 0.47 17.25 -10.86
CA ALA A 88 0.78 16.74 -12.19
C ALA A 88 2.14 15.99 -12.24
N GLU A 89 3.11 16.43 -11.45
CA GLU A 89 4.38 15.73 -11.30
C GLU A 89 4.19 14.40 -10.59
N MET A 90 3.42 14.36 -9.50
CA MET A 90 3.11 13.12 -8.77
C MET A 90 2.32 12.14 -9.64
N GLU A 91 1.36 12.62 -10.42
CA GLU A 91 0.64 11.82 -11.42
C GLU A 91 1.59 11.20 -12.45
N THR A 92 2.57 11.95 -12.92
CA THR A 92 3.57 11.45 -13.87
C THR A 92 4.43 10.34 -13.27
N GLU A 93 4.94 10.52 -12.04
CA GLU A 93 5.75 9.51 -11.37
C GLU A 93 4.92 8.24 -11.07
N LEU A 94 3.70 8.40 -10.58
CA LEU A 94 2.81 7.29 -10.28
C LEU A 94 2.39 6.52 -11.55
N MET A 95 2.08 7.25 -12.64
CA MET A 95 1.79 6.68 -13.95
C MET A 95 2.96 5.83 -14.47
N ASN A 96 4.16 6.38 -14.46
CA ASN A 96 5.36 5.70 -14.94
C ASN A 96 5.66 4.43 -14.13
N TYR A 97 5.51 4.52 -12.81
CA TYR A 97 5.68 3.41 -11.90
C TYR A 97 4.67 2.30 -12.20
N THR A 98 3.39 2.65 -12.28
CA THR A 98 2.28 1.71 -12.46
C THR A 98 2.36 1.03 -13.83
N LYS A 99 2.53 1.77 -14.91
CA LYS A 99 2.62 1.22 -16.28
C LYS A 99 3.80 0.29 -16.49
N LYS A 100 4.88 0.50 -15.76
CA LYS A 100 6.06 -0.38 -15.82
C LYS A 100 5.82 -1.73 -15.12
N ARG A 101 4.88 -1.78 -14.16
CA ARG A 101 4.69 -2.93 -13.26
C ARG A 101 3.31 -3.60 -13.37
N LEU A 102 2.43 -3.05 -14.18
CA LEU A 102 1.11 -3.62 -14.46
C LEU A 102 0.89 -3.71 -15.95
N SER A 103 0.57 -4.88 -16.45
CA SER A 103 0.11 -5.07 -17.82
C SER A 103 -1.18 -5.88 -17.86
N ILE A 104 -2.05 -5.56 -18.83
CA ILE A 104 -3.32 -6.25 -19.03
C ILE A 104 -3.44 -6.61 -20.50
N ALA A 105 -3.67 -7.89 -20.76
CA ALA A 105 -3.98 -8.38 -22.10
C ALA A 105 -5.44 -8.87 -22.15
N LEU A 106 -6.15 -8.47 -23.18
CA LEU A 106 -7.52 -8.86 -23.47
C LEU A 106 -7.50 -9.78 -24.70
N ASN A 107 -8.09 -10.97 -24.59
CA ASN A 107 -8.09 -11.97 -25.67
C ASN A 107 -6.68 -12.19 -26.25
N ASN A 108 -5.68 -12.34 -25.37
CA ASN A 108 -4.25 -12.51 -25.68
C ASN A 108 -3.56 -11.31 -26.35
N LYS A 109 -4.19 -10.15 -26.44
CA LYS A 109 -3.59 -8.93 -26.95
C LYS A 109 -3.32 -7.96 -25.82
N THR A 110 -2.06 -7.56 -25.62
CA THR A 110 -1.66 -6.53 -24.65
C THR A 110 -2.25 -5.18 -25.05
N ASN A 111 -2.78 -4.45 -24.07
CA ASN A 111 -3.43 -3.17 -24.28
C ASN A 111 -2.67 -2.05 -23.58
N THR A 112 -2.76 -0.85 -24.13
CA THR A 112 -2.25 0.36 -23.50
C THR A 112 -3.17 0.75 -22.35
N LEU A 113 -2.57 1.05 -21.20
CA LEU A 113 -3.28 1.58 -20.04
C LEU A 113 -3.22 3.12 -20.10
N ASP A 114 -4.37 3.76 -20.29
CA ASP A 114 -4.50 5.20 -20.16
C ASP A 114 -4.59 5.55 -18.66
N PHE A 115 -3.70 6.40 -18.17
CA PHE A 115 -3.76 6.89 -16.80
C PHE A 115 -4.80 8.00 -16.71
N ILE A 116 -5.73 7.90 -15.77
CA ILE A 116 -6.83 8.85 -15.58
C ILE A 116 -6.52 9.83 -14.43
N GLY A 117 -5.85 9.34 -13.38
CA GLY A 117 -5.50 10.12 -12.22
C GLY A 117 -5.31 9.26 -10.98
N TYR A 118 -5.18 9.91 -9.83
CA TYR A 118 -5.18 9.24 -8.55
C TYR A 118 -5.94 10.04 -7.49
N GLU A 119 -6.37 9.34 -6.46
CA GLU A 119 -7.04 9.91 -5.28
C GLU A 119 -6.42 9.32 -4.02
N LYS A 120 -6.44 10.13 -2.97
CA LYS A 120 -6.12 9.71 -1.60
C LYS A 120 -7.42 9.32 -0.90
N GLU A 121 -7.44 8.16 -0.29
CA GLU A 121 -8.52 7.70 0.58
C GLU A 121 -7.92 7.06 1.83
N GLU A 122 -8.11 7.71 2.98
CA GLU A 122 -7.53 7.29 4.27
C GLU A 122 -6.00 7.13 4.19
N ASP A 123 -5.50 5.91 4.35
CA ASP A 123 -4.09 5.51 4.29
C ASP A 123 -3.68 4.91 2.93
N ALA A 124 -4.54 5.03 1.91
CA ALA A 124 -4.34 4.46 0.60
C ALA A 124 -4.31 5.50 -0.52
N ILE A 125 -3.62 5.14 -1.60
CA ILE A 125 -3.65 5.81 -2.90
C ILE A 125 -4.41 4.90 -3.87
N TRP A 126 -5.49 5.42 -4.43
CA TRP A 126 -6.22 4.82 -5.53
C TRP A 126 -5.73 5.40 -6.85
N THR A 127 -5.23 4.54 -7.71
CA THR A 127 -4.79 4.91 -9.06
C THR A 127 -5.79 4.41 -10.07
N TYR A 128 -6.27 5.28 -10.95
CA TYR A 128 -7.28 4.98 -11.97
C TYR A 128 -6.66 4.89 -13.35
N LEU A 129 -6.95 3.80 -14.03
CA LEU A 129 -6.49 3.51 -15.39
C LEU A 129 -7.67 3.05 -16.25
N GLN A 130 -7.54 3.18 -17.54
CA GLN A 130 -8.59 2.78 -18.48
C GLN A 130 -8.00 2.18 -19.75
N ILE A 131 -8.68 1.17 -20.31
CA ILE A 131 -8.48 0.71 -21.67
C ILE A 131 -9.73 1.10 -22.48
N LYS A 132 -9.54 1.79 -23.59
CA LYS A 132 -10.62 2.25 -24.46
C LYS A 132 -10.88 1.29 -25.62
N LYS A 133 -12.06 1.40 -26.21
CA LYS A 133 -12.50 0.62 -27.38
C LYS A 133 -12.46 -0.89 -27.13
N VAL A 134 -12.90 -1.29 -25.95
CA VAL A 134 -12.95 -2.67 -25.51
C VAL A 134 -14.30 -3.29 -25.85
N ALA A 135 -14.32 -4.28 -26.76
CA ALA A 135 -15.44 -5.21 -26.86
C ALA A 135 -15.42 -6.16 -25.64
N THR A 136 -16.56 -6.79 -25.31
CA THR A 136 -16.64 -7.71 -24.17
C THR A 136 -15.55 -8.78 -24.28
N PRO A 137 -14.55 -8.79 -23.38
CA PRO A 137 -13.45 -9.73 -23.47
C PRO A 137 -13.89 -11.10 -22.97
N LYS A 138 -13.41 -12.15 -23.62
CA LYS A 138 -13.59 -13.55 -23.19
C LYS A 138 -12.46 -14.01 -22.26
N ASN A 139 -11.32 -13.35 -22.33
CA ASN A 139 -10.15 -13.68 -21.56
C ASN A 139 -9.43 -12.41 -21.13
N ILE A 140 -9.02 -12.34 -19.88
CA ILE A 140 -8.18 -11.27 -19.33
C ILE A 140 -6.97 -11.89 -18.67
N LYS A 141 -5.77 -11.49 -19.12
CA LYS A 141 -4.48 -11.82 -18.48
C LYS A 141 -3.93 -10.57 -17.80
N ILE A 142 -3.59 -10.69 -16.55
CA ILE A 142 -3.01 -9.63 -15.74
C ILE A 142 -1.61 -10.08 -15.33
N ASP A 143 -0.61 -9.23 -15.53
CA ASP A 143 0.73 -9.39 -14.97
C ASP A 143 1.01 -8.18 -14.09
N THR A 144 1.13 -8.38 -12.78
CA THR A 144 1.34 -7.33 -11.79
C THR A 144 2.56 -7.61 -10.93
N LYS A 145 3.48 -6.63 -10.88
CA LYS A 145 4.66 -6.63 -10.02
C LYS A 145 4.70 -5.36 -9.15
N LEU A 146 3.51 -4.80 -8.87
CA LEU A 146 3.39 -3.62 -8.04
C LEU A 146 3.97 -3.89 -6.65
N LEU A 147 4.91 -3.05 -6.22
CA LEU A 147 5.65 -3.11 -4.96
C LEU A 147 6.58 -4.33 -4.78
N TYR A 148 6.72 -5.24 -5.77
CA TYR A 148 7.55 -6.45 -5.65
C TYR A 148 9.05 -6.16 -5.47
N ASP A 149 9.53 -5.08 -6.07
CA ASP A 149 10.90 -4.58 -5.93
C ASP A 149 11.17 -3.89 -4.58
N PHE A 150 10.12 -3.60 -3.84
CA PHE A 150 10.20 -2.93 -2.55
C PHE A 150 9.81 -3.83 -1.37
N LEU A 151 8.78 -4.68 -1.55
CA LEU A 151 8.20 -5.54 -0.52
C LEU A 151 8.26 -7.01 -0.94
N PRO A 152 9.22 -7.80 -0.43
CA PRO A 152 9.32 -9.23 -0.77
C PRO A 152 8.06 -10.05 -0.43
N GLN A 153 7.29 -9.63 0.56
CA GLN A 153 6.07 -10.31 1.02
C GLN A 153 4.79 -9.75 0.39
N GLN A 154 4.92 -8.92 -0.68
CA GLN A 154 3.78 -8.31 -1.34
C GLN A 154 2.81 -9.34 -1.90
N SER A 155 1.53 -9.12 -1.62
CA SER A 155 0.40 -9.83 -2.21
C SER A 155 -0.45 -8.87 -3.03
N CYS A 156 -1.08 -9.36 -4.08
CA CYS A 156 -2.07 -8.60 -4.84
C CYS A 156 -3.37 -9.40 -4.96
N ILE A 157 -4.48 -8.80 -4.53
CA ILE A 157 -5.82 -9.32 -4.75
C ILE A 157 -6.34 -8.67 -6.03
N ILE A 158 -6.86 -9.48 -6.95
CA ILE A 158 -7.35 -9.01 -8.23
C ILE A 158 -8.80 -9.43 -8.38
N HIS A 159 -9.67 -8.45 -8.60
CA HIS A 159 -11.09 -8.64 -8.91
C HIS A 159 -11.33 -8.22 -10.36
N ALA A 160 -12.09 -9.01 -11.09
CA ALA A 160 -12.51 -8.68 -12.45
C ALA A 160 -14.01 -8.93 -12.62
N GLU A 161 -14.72 -7.92 -13.14
CA GLU A 161 -16.15 -7.98 -13.45
C GLU A 161 -16.35 -7.70 -14.94
N ILE A 162 -16.80 -8.72 -15.68
CA ILE A 162 -17.12 -8.64 -17.11
C ILE A 162 -18.55 -9.09 -17.32
N ASN A 163 -19.36 -8.22 -17.91
CA ASN A 163 -20.78 -8.51 -18.21
C ASN A 163 -21.53 -9.05 -16.99
N GLY A 164 -21.26 -8.50 -15.78
CA GLY A 164 -21.87 -8.92 -14.52
C GLY A 164 -21.27 -10.18 -13.88
N VAL A 165 -20.41 -10.91 -14.59
CA VAL A 165 -19.70 -12.08 -14.02
C VAL A 165 -18.47 -11.58 -13.27
N LYS A 166 -18.36 -11.95 -11.99
CA LYS A 166 -17.25 -11.58 -11.11
C LYS A 166 -16.32 -12.74 -10.88
N LYS A 167 -15.03 -12.50 -10.98
CA LYS A 167 -13.95 -13.43 -10.66
C LYS A 167 -12.89 -12.75 -9.82
N SER A 168 -12.24 -13.51 -8.95
CA SER A 168 -11.19 -13.00 -8.06
C SER A 168 -10.05 -14.00 -7.97
N SER A 169 -8.85 -13.47 -7.79
CA SER A 169 -7.65 -14.26 -7.54
C SER A 169 -6.69 -13.50 -6.65
N LYS A 170 -5.70 -14.18 -6.11
CA LYS A 170 -4.60 -13.61 -5.35
C LYS A 170 -3.29 -14.12 -5.90
N VAL A 171 -2.32 -13.23 -6.06
CA VAL A 171 -0.92 -13.56 -6.35
C VAL A 171 -0.02 -13.04 -5.25
N ASN A 172 1.08 -13.74 -5.01
CA ASN A 172 2.07 -13.34 -4.02
C ASN A 172 3.43 -13.28 -4.72
N ASN A 173 4.25 -12.30 -4.39
CA ASN A 173 5.63 -12.24 -4.88
C ASN A 173 6.34 -13.59 -4.61
N PRO A 174 6.99 -14.23 -5.60
CA PRO A 174 7.35 -13.72 -6.94
C PRO A 174 6.31 -13.97 -8.05
N ASP A 175 5.21 -14.72 -7.79
CA ASP A 175 4.18 -14.94 -8.79
C ASP A 175 3.46 -13.63 -9.13
N SER A 176 3.23 -13.37 -10.42
CA SER A 176 2.71 -12.08 -10.89
C SER A 176 1.53 -12.21 -11.84
N LYS A 177 1.21 -13.40 -12.31
CA LYS A 177 0.27 -13.60 -13.41
C LYS A 177 -1.04 -14.24 -12.98
N VAL A 178 -2.12 -13.67 -13.46
CA VAL A 178 -3.49 -14.19 -13.29
C VAL A 178 -4.16 -14.21 -14.65
N GLU A 179 -4.95 -15.22 -14.89
CA GLU A 179 -5.80 -15.35 -16.08
C GLU A 179 -7.24 -15.65 -15.68
N PHE A 180 -8.17 -14.87 -16.21
CA PHE A 180 -9.61 -15.09 -16.08
C PHE A 180 -10.23 -15.34 -17.44
N ASN A 181 -11.06 -16.39 -17.55
CA ASN A 181 -11.89 -16.68 -18.71
C ASN A 181 -13.36 -16.38 -18.34
N PHE A 182 -14.11 -15.67 -19.21
CA PHE A 182 -15.48 -15.22 -19.00
C PHE A 182 -16.42 -15.81 -20.05
#